data_3b312ce8e2496fc118e7d85406f53a7b
#
_entry.id   3b312ce8e2496fc118e7d85406f53a7b
#
_cell.length_a   1.000
_cell.length_b   1.000
_cell.length_c   1.000
_cell.angle_alpha   90.00
_cell.angle_beta   90.00
_cell.angle_gamma   90.00
#
_symmetry.space_group_name_H-M   'P 1'
#
loop_
_entity.id
_entity.type
_entity.pdbx_description
1 polymer ?
#
loop_
_entity_poly.entity_id
_entity_poly.type
_entity_poly.pdbx_seq_one_letter_code
_entity_poly.pdbx_strand_id
1 'polypeptide(L)'
;MNRRHILAGVGVAVAAAVAYPAWQWTRRRRTARQQNALLVGGAAAMYDVNVALGKEFEKRYNVPVIVERGGSLQGLLAAKRHAIDIAAMARDLQGAEAEPEAHNYLVGRDAIAVVVNPQAPVRQLRQDTVRDVLAGRITNWKSLGGPNAPIQVVARPRDSSTGRFVSEFVLDGDDMTLQAQVKKSKDDLLAFLRQNPHAIGCVATDEGGLPDDITALEIDGVPVTRETILSARYPFVRSLYLMTYGNARQEARDFIALAESPLGQRIIDQAGFMPVR
;
A
#
# COMPACT_ATOMS: atom_id res chain seq x y z
N MET A 1 -13.39 -28.44 37.17
CA MET A 1 -12.36 -27.81 36.29
C MET A 1 -12.63 -26.30 36.23
N ASN A 2 -11.72 -25.52 36.78
CA ASN A 2 -11.94 -24.12 37.15
C ASN A 2 -11.81 -23.16 35.94
N ARG A 3 -12.89 -22.49 35.56
CA ARG A 3 -12.95 -21.47 34.47
C ARG A 3 -12.02 -20.26 34.70
N ARG A 4 -11.44 -20.10 35.88
CA ARG A 4 -10.51 -18.98 36.18
C ARG A 4 -9.11 -19.09 35.58
N HIS A 5 -8.66 -20.29 35.20
CA HIS A 5 -7.32 -20.46 34.61
C HIS A 5 -7.25 -20.23 33.11
N ILE A 6 -8.39 -20.22 32.40
CA ILE A 6 -8.43 -19.99 30.94
C ILE A 6 -8.30 -18.48 30.59
N LEU A 7 -8.83 -17.60 31.47
CA LEU A 7 -8.77 -16.14 31.21
C LEU A 7 -7.39 -15.52 31.51
N ALA A 8 -6.59 -16.13 32.37
CA ALA A 8 -5.23 -15.65 32.66
C ALA A 8 -4.25 -15.95 31.51
N GLY A 9 -4.44 -17.07 30.79
CA GLY A 9 -3.56 -17.46 29.66
C GLY A 9 -3.72 -16.60 28.42
N VAL A 10 -4.95 -16.15 28.14
CA VAL A 10 -5.24 -15.31 26.95
C VAL A 10 -4.72 -13.89 27.15
N GLY A 11 -4.82 -13.34 28.34
CA GLY A 11 -4.32 -12.00 28.67
C GLY A 11 -2.79 -11.87 28.56
N VAL A 12 -2.05 -12.91 28.95
CA VAL A 12 -0.57 -12.93 28.83
C VAL A 12 -0.11 -13.09 27.39
N ALA A 13 -0.80 -13.90 26.58
CA ALA A 13 -0.45 -14.09 25.17
C ALA A 13 -0.69 -12.82 24.32
N VAL A 14 -1.79 -12.09 24.58
CA VAL A 14 -2.08 -10.82 23.89
C VAL A 14 -1.10 -9.73 24.31
N ALA A 15 -0.75 -9.64 25.60
CA ALA A 15 0.25 -8.69 26.10
C ALA A 15 1.65 -8.98 25.51
N ALA A 16 2.03 -10.25 25.36
CA ALA A 16 3.30 -10.65 24.77
C ALA A 16 3.34 -10.35 23.24
N ALA A 17 2.24 -10.55 22.52
CA ALA A 17 2.17 -10.27 21.08
C ALA A 17 2.24 -8.76 20.76
N VAL A 18 1.77 -7.89 21.66
CA VAL A 18 1.87 -6.43 21.52
C VAL A 18 3.21 -5.90 22.04
N ALA A 19 3.79 -6.53 23.06
CA ALA A 19 5.06 -6.12 23.68
C ALA A 19 6.29 -6.50 22.83
N TYR A 20 6.23 -7.60 22.07
CA TYR A 20 7.36 -8.10 21.29
C TYR A 20 7.81 -7.14 20.18
N PRO A 21 6.94 -6.53 19.35
CA PRO A 21 7.32 -5.51 18.41
C PRO A 21 7.88 -4.25 19.08
N ALA A 22 7.25 -3.78 20.16
CA ALA A 22 7.68 -2.57 20.86
C ALA A 22 9.07 -2.70 21.49
N TRP A 23 9.42 -3.90 21.99
CA TRP A 23 10.76 -4.16 22.56
C TRP A 23 11.86 -4.21 21.49
N GLN A 24 11.58 -4.76 20.30
CA GLN A 24 12.53 -4.74 19.19
C GLN A 24 12.85 -3.32 18.74
N TRP A 25 11.84 -2.47 18.63
CA TRP A 25 12.01 -1.06 18.27
C TRP A 25 12.85 -0.29 19.29
N THR A 26 12.64 -0.51 20.59
CA THR A 26 13.42 0.16 21.65
C THR A 26 14.88 -0.29 21.68
N ARG A 27 15.17 -1.56 21.41
CA ARG A 27 16.53 -2.10 21.41
C ARG A 27 17.34 -1.58 20.19
N ARG A 28 16.74 -1.61 18.99
CA ARG A 28 17.35 -1.08 17.77
C ARG A 28 17.58 0.43 17.85
N ARG A 29 16.68 1.18 18.48
CA ARG A 29 16.85 2.60 18.74
C ARG A 29 18.10 2.93 19.56
N ARG A 30 18.42 2.15 20.60
CA ARG A 30 19.63 2.37 21.38
C ARG A 30 20.88 2.20 20.53
N THR A 31 20.95 1.16 19.72
CA THR A 31 22.07 0.91 18.81
C THR A 31 22.14 1.97 17.71
N ALA A 32 21.01 2.33 17.12
CA ALA A 32 20.92 3.37 16.09
C ALA A 32 21.34 4.77 16.61
N ARG A 33 20.92 5.14 17.83
CA ARG A 33 21.37 6.39 18.46
C ARG A 33 22.86 6.40 18.75
N GLN A 34 23.46 5.27 19.13
CA GLN A 34 24.91 5.14 19.29
C GLN A 34 25.64 5.32 17.96
N GLN A 35 25.02 4.94 16.84
CA GLN A 35 25.56 5.08 15.48
C GLN A 35 25.12 6.38 14.79
N ASN A 36 24.38 7.27 15.46
CA ASN A 36 23.73 8.46 14.89
C ASN A 36 22.86 8.17 13.65
N ALA A 37 22.29 6.95 13.55
CA ALA A 37 21.49 6.51 12.43
C ALA A 37 20.12 7.21 12.39
N LEU A 38 19.59 7.40 11.18
CA LEU A 38 18.22 7.83 10.94
C LEU A 38 17.30 6.60 10.93
N LEU A 39 16.22 6.64 11.70
CA LEU A 39 15.24 5.56 11.80
C LEU A 39 13.99 5.89 10.98
N VAL A 40 13.72 5.08 9.96
CA VAL A 40 12.51 5.17 9.13
C VAL A 40 11.70 3.88 9.31
N GLY A 41 10.41 4.00 9.61
CA GLY A 41 9.60 2.79 9.79
C GLY A 41 8.12 3.04 9.57
N GLY A 42 7.35 1.98 9.29
CA GLY A 42 5.91 2.08 9.06
C GLY A 42 5.44 1.19 7.92
N ALA A 43 4.63 1.72 7.02
CA ALA A 43 3.94 0.97 5.98
C ALA A 43 4.88 0.07 5.16
N ALA A 44 4.62 -1.23 5.19
CA ALA A 44 5.43 -2.23 4.48
C ALA A 44 5.48 -1.99 2.96
N ALA A 45 4.46 -1.34 2.40
CA ALA A 45 4.43 -0.95 0.99
C ALA A 45 5.58 0.01 0.62
N MET A 46 6.03 0.84 1.57
CA MET A 46 7.11 1.82 1.36
C MET A 46 8.50 1.30 1.75
N TYR A 47 8.62 0.03 2.15
CA TYR A 47 9.89 -0.48 2.66
C TYR A 47 11.01 -0.39 1.63
N ASP A 48 10.78 -0.93 0.43
CA ASP A 48 11.83 -1.06 -0.59
C ASP A 48 12.26 0.32 -1.14
N VAL A 49 11.31 1.25 -1.32
CA VAL A 49 11.61 2.63 -1.72
C VAL A 49 12.38 3.38 -0.62
N ASN A 50 12.02 3.19 0.65
CA ASN A 50 12.75 3.82 1.76
C ASN A 50 14.16 3.24 1.93
N VAL A 51 14.37 1.94 1.63
CA VAL A 51 15.72 1.36 1.57
C VAL A 51 16.53 1.98 0.44
N ALA A 52 15.93 2.19 -0.74
CA ALA A 52 16.62 2.82 -1.87
C ALA A 52 16.97 4.30 -1.58
N LEU A 53 16.02 5.06 -1.03
CA LEU A 53 16.27 6.43 -0.56
C LEU A 53 17.34 6.47 0.54
N GLY A 54 17.30 5.51 1.48
CA GLY A 54 18.27 5.39 2.56
C GLY A 54 19.69 5.20 2.06
N LYS A 55 19.91 4.32 1.10
CA LYS A 55 21.23 4.10 0.48
C LYS A 55 21.78 5.37 -0.17
N GLU A 56 20.93 6.11 -0.87
CA GLU A 56 21.35 7.39 -1.49
C GLU A 56 21.61 8.46 -0.43
N PHE A 57 20.83 8.47 0.65
CA PHE A 57 21.03 9.38 1.78
C PHE A 57 22.36 9.12 2.50
N GLU A 58 22.64 7.85 2.85
CA GLU A 58 23.92 7.44 3.46
C GLU A 58 25.12 7.87 2.61
N LYS A 59 25.03 7.68 1.29
CA LYS A 59 26.08 8.10 0.36
C LYS A 59 26.36 9.60 0.37
N ARG A 60 25.31 10.43 0.53
CA ARG A 60 25.41 11.89 0.46
C ARG A 60 25.78 12.54 1.77
N TYR A 61 25.19 12.06 2.86
CA TYR A 61 25.24 12.71 4.16
C TYR A 61 26.13 11.96 5.17
N ASN A 62 26.62 10.78 4.81
CA ASN A 62 27.39 9.89 5.69
C ASN A 62 26.65 9.56 7.01
N VAL A 63 25.32 9.45 6.95
CA VAL A 63 24.44 9.11 8.07
C VAL A 63 23.74 7.78 7.75
N PRO A 64 23.96 6.73 8.54
CA PRO A 64 23.30 5.44 8.33
C PRO A 64 21.77 5.57 8.43
N VAL A 65 21.04 4.83 7.57
CA VAL A 65 19.58 4.80 7.59
C VAL A 65 19.11 3.38 7.89
N ILE A 66 18.33 3.23 8.95
CA ILE A 66 17.72 1.95 9.33
C ILE A 66 16.25 2.01 8.97
N VAL A 67 15.82 1.11 8.07
CA VAL A 67 14.43 1.01 7.62
C VAL A 67 13.76 -0.22 8.24
N GLU A 68 12.57 -0.04 8.80
CA GLU A 68 11.80 -1.12 9.42
C GLU A 68 10.43 -1.29 8.78
N ARG A 69 10.03 -2.54 8.58
CA ARG A 69 8.68 -2.89 8.07
C ARG A 69 7.67 -2.86 9.20
N GLY A 70 6.48 -2.35 8.90
CA GLY A 70 5.34 -2.31 9.84
C GLY A 70 4.06 -1.94 9.10
N GLY A 71 3.13 -1.30 9.81
CA GLY A 71 1.93 -0.66 9.27
C GLY A 71 1.97 0.85 9.47
N SER A 72 1.12 1.60 8.74
CA SER A 72 1.03 3.06 8.87
C SER A 72 0.75 3.49 10.31
N LEU A 73 -0.23 2.86 10.98
CA LEU A 73 -0.56 3.19 12.38
C LEU A 73 0.61 2.92 13.33
N GLN A 74 1.32 1.80 13.14
CA GLN A 74 2.48 1.47 13.97
C GLN A 74 3.61 2.50 13.79
N GLY A 75 3.87 2.91 12.54
CA GLY A 75 4.82 3.98 12.23
C GLY A 75 4.44 5.30 12.90
N LEU A 76 3.19 5.73 12.76
CA LEU A 76 2.66 6.93 13.40
C LEU A 76 2.86 6.90 14.93
N LEU A 77 2.44 5.82 15.59
CA LEU A 77 2.58 5.67 17.04
C LEU A 77 4.05 5.63 17.48
N ALA A 78 4.94 5.06 16.66
CA ALA A 78 6.37 5.05 16.94
C ALA A 78 6.98 6.44 16.81
N ALA A 79 6.60 7.22 15.80
CA ALA A 79 7.04 8.60 15.63
C ALA A 79 6.53 9.50 16.75
N LYS A 80 5.26 9.41 17.15
CA LYS A 80 4.69 10.13 18.30
C LYS A 80 5.46 9.88 19.61
N ARG A 81 5.99 8.69 19.79
CA ARG A 81 6.82 8.32 20.96
C ARG A 81 8.30 8.61 20.75
N HIS A 82 8.66 9.27 19.65
CA HIS A 82 10.04 9.49 19.24
C HIS A 82 10.87 8.18 19.23
N ALA A 83 10.23 7.04 18.93
CA ALA A 83 10.89 5.76 18.78
C ALA A 83 11.56 5.62 17.41
N ILE A 84 11.06 6.32 16.41
CA ILE A 84 11.64 6.50 15.07
C ILE A 84 11.64 7.98 14.72
N ASP A 85 12.44 8.35 13.72
CA ASP A 85 12.57 9.74 13.25
C ASP A 85 11.51 10.05 12.18
N ILE A 86 11.21 9.09 11.31
CA ILE A 86 10.28 9.24 10.18
C ILE A 86 9.33 8.05 10.14
N ALA A 87 8.03 8.32 10.11
CA ALA A 87 7.03 7.31 9.83
C ALA A 87 6.71 7.25 8.33
N ALA A 88 6.79 6.05 7.74
CA ALA A 88 6.31 5.78 6.40
C ALA A 88 4.81 5.47 6.45
N MET A 89 4.01 6.29 5.77
CA MET A 89 2.55 6.20 5.77
C MET A 89 2.06 5.89 4.36
N ALA A 90 1.20 4.90 4.23
CA ALA A 90 0.57 4.52 2.95
C ALA A 90 -0.93 4.87 2.94
N ARG A 91 -1.31 5.91 3.65
CA ARG A 91 -2.64 6.51 3.73
C ARG A 91 -2.56 7.89 4.37
N ASP A 92 -3.60 8.67 4.21
CA ASP A 92 -3.76 9.93 4.91
C ASP A 92 -3.91 9.73 6.44
N LEU A 93 -3.57 10.76 7.20
CA LEU A 93 -3.88 10.84 8.63
C LEU A 93 -5.41 10.91 8.81
N GLN A 94 -5.94 10.19 9.77
CA GLN A 94 -7.38 10.08 9.99
C GLN A 94 -7.80 10.69 11.32
N GLY A 95 -8.81 11.55 11.30
CA GLY A 95 -9.42 12.10 12.51
C GLY A 95 -8.41 12.66 13.51
N ALA A 96 -8.36 12.06 14.70
CA ALA A 96 -7.44 12.47 15.77
C ALA A 96 -5.94 12.22 15.50
N GLU A 97 -5.58 11.61 14.37
CA GLU A 97 -4.18 11.47 13.96
C GLU A 97 -3.60 12.76 13.37
N ALA A 98 -4.48 13.62 12.79
CA ALA A 98 -4.12 14.89 12.18
C ALA A 98 -3.88 15.99 13.24
N GLU A 99 -2.89 15.78 14.08
CA GLU A 99 -2.46 16.73 15.10
C GLU A 99 -1.49 17.79 14.51
N PRO A 100 -1.41 18.99 15.11
CA PRO A 100 -0.50 20.04 14.63
C PRO A 100 0.98 19.62 14.57
N GLU A 101 1.39 18.71 15.44
CA GLU A 101 2.74 18.14 15.49
C GLU A 101 3.01 17.07 14.43
N ALA A 102 1.99 16.55 13.77
CA ALA A 102 2.13 15.56 12.72
C ALA A 102 2.35 16.23 11.36
N HIS A 103 3.60 16.29 10.90
CA HIS A 103 3.97 16.90 9.62
C HIS A 103 4.05 15.82 8.54
N ASN A 104 3.10 15.85 7.60
CA ASN A 104 2.92 14.83 6.57
C ASN A 104 3.43 15.34 5.21
N TYR A 105 4.38 14.64 4.60
CA TYR A 105 5.01 15.01 3.33
C TYR A 105 4.64 13.98 2.26
N LEU A 106 3.82 14.38 1.29
CA LEU A 106 3.44 13.54 0.16
C LEU A 106 4.66 13.33 -0.74
N VAL A 107 5.09 12.08 -0.92
CA VAL A 107 6.28 11.74 -1.70
C VAL A 107 5.97 10.94 -2.97
N GLY A 108 4.82 10.29 -3.04
CA GLY A 108 4.41 9.52 -4.21
C GLY A 108 2.97 9.03 -4.10
N ARG A 109 2.49 8.43 -5.18
CA ARG A 109 1.20 7.72 -5.22
C ARG A 109 1.34 6.41 -5.97
N ASP A 110 0.50 5.46 -5.64
CA ASP A 110 0.24 4.30 -6.50
C ASP A 110 -1.27 4.07 -6.63
N ALA A 111 -1.64 3.27 -7.62
CA ALA A 111 -3.03 2.94 -7.85
C ALA A 111 -3.18 1.49 -8.30
N ILE A 112 -4.37 0.96 -8.10
CA ILE A 112 -4.77 -0.34 -8.63
C ILE A 112 -5.79 -0.13 -9.74
N ALA A 113 -5.44 -0.51 -10.95
CA ALA A 113 -6.37 -0.61 -12.06
C ALA A 113 -7.19 -1.90 -11.94
N VAL A 114 -8.50 -1.77 -12.05
CA VAL A 114 -9.39 -2.92 -12.28
C VAL A 114 -9.40 -3.20 -13.78
N VAL A 115 -8.98 -4.38 -14.16
CA VAL A 115 -8.68 -4.72 -15.56
C VAL A 115 -9.50 -5.92 -16.04
N VAL A 116 -9.87 -5.87 -17.30
CA VAL A 116 -10.65 -6.88 -18.00
C VAL A 116 -10.08 -7.12 -19.41
N ASN A 117 -10.52 -8.20 -20.05
CA ASN A 117 -10.30 -8.39 -21.48
C ASN A 117 -10.99 -7.28 -22.28
N PRO A 118 -10.44 -6.80 -23.43
CA PRO A 118 -11.08 -5.80 -24.28
C PRO A 118 -12.47 -6.19 -24.78
N GLN A 119 -12.79 -7.48 -24.83
CA GLN A 119 -14.11 -7.98 -25.20
C GLN A 119 -15.10 -8.07 -24.02
N ALA A 120 -14.68 -7.67 -22.81
CA ALA A 120 -15.55 -7.67 -21.63
C ALA A 120 -16.78 -6.78 -21.85
N PRO A 121 -17.94 -7.14 -21.27
CA PRO A 121 -19.21 -6.48 -21.58
C PRO A 121 -19.38 -5.12 -20.91
N VAL A 122 -18.49 -4.77 -19.96
CA VAL A 122 -18.56 -3.53 -19.17
C VAL A 122 -17.32 -2.67 -19.35
N ARG A 123 -17.47 -1.36 -19.18
CA ARG A 123 -16.37 -0.39 -19.25
C ARG A 123 -16.23 0.42 -17.96
N GLN A 124 -17.22 0.38 -17.10
CA GLN A 124 -17.21 1.08 -15.81
C GLN A 124 -17.91 0.24 -14.74
N LEU A 125 -17.47 0.39 -13.51
CA LEU A 125 -18.12 -0.19 -12.32
C LEU A 125 -18.04 0.83 -11.17
N ARG A 126 -18.91 0.67 -10.18
CA ARG A 126 -18.80 1.38 -8.92
C ARG A 126 -17.82 0.67 -7.99
N GLN A 127 -17.24 1.38 -7.03
CA GLN A 127 -16.33 0.80 -6.04
C GLN A 127 -16.98 -0.36 -5.27
N ASP A 128 -18.21 -0.17 -4.80
CA ASP A 128 -18.97 -1.20 -4.10
C ASP A 128 -19.21 -2.44 -4.99
N THR A 129 -19.53 -2.23 -6.26
CA THR A 129 -19.71 -3.31 -7.23
C THR A 129 -18.40 -4.08 -7.49
N VAL A 130 -17.26 -3.40 -7.60
CA VAL A 130 -15.96 -4.07 -7.71
C VAL A 130 -15.70 -4.93 -6.48
N ARG A 131 -15.96 -4.41 -5.28
CA ARG A 131 -15.84 -5.16 -4.02
C ARG A 131 -16.72 -6.41 -4.05
N ASP A 132 -17.99 -6.28 -4.44
CA ASP A 132 -18.94 -7.39 -4.51
C ASP A 132 -18.52 -8.47 -5.51
N VAL A 133 -17.96 -8.07 -6.65
CA VAL A 133 -17.40 -9.01 -7.64
C VAL A 133 -16.17 -9.74 -7.08
N LEU A 134 -15.23 -9.02 -6.53
CA LEU A 134 -13.98 -9.60 -6.00
C LEU A 134 -14.23 -10.48 -4.77
N ALA A 135 -15.22 -10.15 -3.95
CA ALA A 135 -15.66 -10.96 -2.81
C ALA A 135 -16.54 -12.16 -3.22
N GLY A 136 -16.97 -12.23 -4.51
CA GLY A 136 -17.80 -13.32 -5.02
C GLY A 136 -19.29 -13.20 -4.68
N ARG A 137 -19.77 -12.02 -4.28
CA ARG A 137 -21.21 -11.74 -4.09
C ARG A 137 -21.92 -11.56 -5.43
N ILE A 138 -21.23 -10.99 -6.42
CA ILE A 138 -21.68 -10.90 -7.81
C ILE A 138 -20.80 -11.86 -8.64
N THR A 139 -21.41 -12.92 -9.18
CA THR A 139 -20.68 -14.01 -9.88
C THR A 139 -21.04 -14.13 -11.35
N ASN A 140 -21.96 -13.31 -11.88
CA ASN A 140 -22.42 -13.39 -13.26
C ASN A 140 -22.50 -12.01 -13.89
N TRP A 141 -21.94 -11.85 -15.09
CA TRP A 141 -21.94 -10.60 -15.85
C TRP A 141 -23.35 -10.08 -16.17
N LYS A 142 -24.36 -10.97 -16.22
CA LYS A 142 -25.77 -10.57 -16.42
C LYS A 142 -26.26 -9.58 -15.35
N SER A 143 -25.80 -9.72 -14.12
CA SER A 143 -26.12 -8.79 -13.02
C SER A 143 -25.55 -7.38 -13.21
N LEU A 144 -24.58 -7.25 -14.13
CA LEU A 144 -23.89 -6.00 -14.47
C LEU A 144 -24.26 -5.52 -15.89
N GLY A 145 -25.36 -6.03 -16.47
CA GLY A 145 -25.81 -5.66 -17.81
C GLY A 145 -25.08 -6.37 -18.95
N GLY A 146 -24.26 -7.36 -18.66
CA GLY A 146 -23.54 -8.17 -19.62
C GLY A 146 -24.27 -9.45 -20.01
N PRO A 147 -23.60 -10.39 -20.72
CA PRO A 147 -24.15 -11.69 -21.10
C PRO A 147 -24.36 -12.57 -19.87
N ASN A 148 -25.16 -13.63 -20.03
CA ASN A 148 -25.30 -14.67 -19.02
C ASN A 148 -24.06 -15.57 -18.99
N ALA A 149 -22.99 -15.08 -18.36
CA ALA A 149 -21.71 -15.76 -18.26
C ALA A 149 -21.11 -15.56 -16.86
N PRO A 150 -20.43 -16.57 -16.29
CA PRO A 150 -19.79 -16.44 -14.98
C PRO A 150 -18.64 -15.44 -15.03
N ILE A 151 -18.49 -14.65 -13.95
CA ILE A 151 -17.33 -13.79 -13.76
C ILE A 151 -16.16 -14.63 -13.25
N GLN A 152 -15.03 -14.56 -13.93
CA GLN A 152 -13.80 -15.24 -13.53
C GLN A 152 -12.86 -14.23 -12.84
N VAL A 153 -12.83 -14.24 -11.52
CA VAL A 153 -11.92 -13.38 -10.76
C VAL A 153 -10.49 -13.92 -10.85
N VAL A 154 -9.55 -13.07 -11.25
CA VAL A 154 -8.13 -13.38 -11.23
C VAL A 154 -7.41 -12.45 -10.27
N ALA A 155 -6.59 -12.99 -9.38
CA ALA A 155 -5.96 -12.27 -8.28
C ALA A 155 -4.45 -12.49 -8.23
N ARG A 156 -3.78 -11.60 -7.52
CA ARG A 156 -2.39 -11.77 -7.10
C ARG A 156 -2.34 -12.45 -5.72
N PRO A 157 -1.24 -13.12 -5.35
CA PRO A 157 -1.07 -13.66 -4.00
C PRO A 157 -1.32 -12.56 -2.94
N ARG A 158 -2.00 -12.91 -1.85
CA ARG A 158 -2.36 -11.98 -0.77
C ARG A 158 -1.14 -11.27 -0.13
N ASP A 159 0.00 -11.94 -0.10
CA ASP A 159 1.26 -11.42 0.41
C ASP A 159 2.06 -10.57 -0.59
N SER A 160 1.63 -10.51 -1.86
CA SER A 160 2.20 -9.60 -2.84
C SER A 160 1.81 -8.13 -2.55
N SER A 161 2.56 -7.15 -3.10
CA SER A 161 2.23 -5.72 -2.97
C SER A 161 0.81 -5.42 -3.48
N THR A 162 0.47 -5.90 -4.69
CA THR A 162 -0.87 -5.75 -5.28
C THR A 162 -1.94 -6.45 -4.44
N GLY A 163 -1.68 -7.69 -3.98
CA GLY A 163 -2.64 -8.45 -3.17
C GLY A 163 -2.97 -7.76 -1.85
N ARG A 164 -1.96 -7.20 -1.19
CA ARG A 164 -2.16 -6.39 0.04
C ARG A 164 -2.96 -5.12 -0.24
N PHE A 165 -2.61 -4.37 -1.31
CA PHE A 165 -3.38 -3.19 -1.68
C PHE A 165 -4.86 -3.53 -1.93
N VAL A 166 -5.13 -4.57 -2.73
CA VAL A 166 -6.51 -5.00 -3.02
C VAL A 166 -7.24 -5.39 -1.74
N SER A 167 -6.59 -6.13 -0.84
CA SER A 167 -7.20 -6.54 0.44
C SER A 167 -7.52 -5.34 1.34
N GLU A 168 -6.62 -4.35 1.41
CA GLU A 168 -6.75 -3.22 2.34
C GLU A 168 -7.63 -2.09 1.80
N PHE A 169 -7.55 -1.79 0.49
CA PHE A 169 -8.14 -0.58 -0.09
C PHE A 169 -9.29 -0.85 -1.07
N VAL A 170 -9.33 -2.03 -1.71
CA VAL A 170 -10.41 -2.37 -2.64
C VAL A 170 -11.48 -3.19 -1.95
N LEU A 171 -11.07 -4.22 -1.20
CA LEU A 171 -12.00 -5.10 -0.48
C LEU A 171 -12.47 -4.51 0.85
N ASP A 172 -11.73 -3.54 1.43
CA ASP A 172 -12.10 -2.82 2.65
C ASP A 172 -12.47 -3.74 3.82
N GLY A 173 -11.65 -4.77 4.02
CA GLY A 173 -11.84 -5.78 5.06
C GLY A 173 -12.60 -7.05 4.65
N ASP A 174 -13.21 -7.06 3.47
CA ASP A 174 -13.77 -8.30 2.91
C ASP A 174 -12.67 -9.27 2.46
N ASP A 175 -13.00 -10.55 2.39
CA ASP A 175 -12.11 -11.54 1.81
C ASP A 175 -12.34 -11.67 0.29
N MET A 176 -11.24 -11.91 -0.43
CA MET A 176 -11.28 -12.31 -1.84
C MET A 176 -12.02 -13.63 -1.98
N THR A 177 -12.83 -13.78 -3.03
CA THR A 177 -13.52 -15.06 -3.31
C THR A 177 -12.54 -16.24 -3.39
N LEU A 178 -12.88 -17.35 -2.77
CA LEU A 178 -12.09 -18.59 -2.82
C LEU A 178 -11.97 -19.18 -4.22
N GLN A 179 -12.84 -18.76 -5.16
CA GLN A 179 -12.82 -19.20 -6.56
C GLN A 179 -11.85 -18.38 -7.42
N ALA A 180 -11.18 -17.37 -6.86
CA ALA A 180 -10.24 -16.55 -7.60
C ALA A 180 -9.05 -17.38 -8.11
N GLN A 181 -8.71 -17.16 -9.39
CA GLN A 181 -7.52 -17.74 -10.02
C GLN A 181 -6.28 -16.94 -9.59
N VAL A 182 -5.45 -17.50 -8.71
CA VAL A 182 -4.24 -16.78 -8.22
C VAL A 182 -3.09 -16.92 -9.22
N LYS A 183 -2.56 -15.79 -9.67
CA LYS A 183 -1.41 -15.70 -10.59
C LYS A 183 -0.20 -15.07 -9.89
N LYS A 184 0.97 -15.69 -10.05
CA LYS A 184 2.20 -15.31 -9.32
C LYS A 184 2.84 -14.01 -9.83
N SER A 185 2.65 -13.64 -11.09
CA SER A 185 3.19 -12.42 -11.70
C SER A 185 2.09 -11.54 -12.31
N LYS A 186 2.38 -10.26 -12.59
CA LYS A 186 1.52 -9.35 -13.36
C LYS A 186 1.29 -9.93 -14.76
N ASP A 187 2.35 -10.42 -15.38
CA ASP A 187 2.29 -10.97 -16.74
C ASP A 187 1.41 -12.22 -16.84
N ASP A 188 1.47 -13.13 -15.86
CA ASP A 188 0.58 -14.31 -15.81
C ASP A 188 -0.89 -13.89 -15.65
N LEU A 189 -1.16 -12.83 -14.88
CA LEU A 189 -2.51 -12.30 -14.70
C LEU A 189 -3.01 -11.69 -16.01
N LEU A 190 -2.21 -10.86 -16.67
CA LEU A 190 -2.55 -10.25 -17.96
C LEU A 190 -2.72 -11.32 -19.05
N ALA A 191 -1.87 -12.33 -19.10
CA ALA A 191 -2.01 -13.46 -20.03
C ALA A 191 -3.33 -14.22 -19.81
N PHE A 192 -3.73 -14.41 -18.56
CA PHE A 192 -5.02 -15.04 -18.24
C PHE A 192 -6.20 -14.19 -18.73
N LEU A 193 -6.16 -12.86 -18.52
CA LEU A 193 -7.20 -11.94 -19.00
C LEU A 193 -7.34 -11.99 -20.52
N ARG A 194 -6.22 -12.02 -21.27
CA ARG A 194 -6.24 -12.11 -22.74
C ARG A 194 -6.99 -13.32 -23.25
N GLN A 195 -6.85 -14.45 -22.56
CA GLN A 195 -7.44 -15.73 -22.96
C GLN A 195 -8.88 -15.91 -22.46
N ASN A 196 -9.35 -15.07 -21.55
CA ASN A 196 -10.63 -15.25 -20.86
C ASN A 196 -11.48 -13.96 -20.94
N PRO A 197 -12.41 -13.85 -21.91
CA PRO A 197 -13.24 -12.65 -22.09
C PRO A 197 -14.13 -12.30 -20.88
N HIS A 198 -14.38 -13.25 -20.00
CA HIS A 198 -15.21 -13.07 -18.80
C HIS A 198 -14.39 -12.89 -17.52
N ALA A 199 -13.06 -12.71 -17.64
CA ALA A 199 -12.19 -12.51 -16.49
C ALA A 199 -12.10 -11.02 -16.10
N ILE A 200 -11.94 -10.80 -14.78
CA ILE A 200 -11.70 -9.52 -14.14
C ILE A 200 -10.57 -9.67 -13.13
N GLY A 201 -9.70 -8.69 -13.05
CA GLY A 201 -8.58 -8.69 -12.10
C GLY A 201 -8.13 -7.30 -11.71
N CYS A 202 -7.11 -7.27 -10.85
CA CYS A 202 -6.51 -6.03 -10.36
C CYS A 202 -4.99 -6.04 -10.59
N VAL A 203 -4.46 -4.95 -11.13
CA VAL A 203 -3.01 -4.76 -11.32
C VAL A 203 -2.56 -3.40 -10.82
N ALA A 204 -1.33 -3.33 -10.29
CA ALA A 204 -0.72 -2.05 -9.97
C ALA A 204 -0.45 -1.26 -11.26
N THR A 205 -0.71 0.04 -11.20
CA THR A 205 -0.32 0.97 -12.25
C THR A 205 1.13 1.38 -12.00
N ASP A 206 1.99 1.07 -12.97
CA ASP A 206 3.38 1.51 -13.04
C ASP A 206 3.58 2.41 -14.27
N GLU A 207 4.76 2.99 -14.45
CA GLU A 207 5.06 3.86 -15.60
C GLU A 207 4.90 3.18 -16.96
N GLY A 208 5.05 1.87 -17.03
CA GLY A 208 4.82 1.11 -18.27
C GLY A 208 3.35 1.10 -18.72
N GLY A 209 2.45 1.58 -17.86
CA GLY A 209 1.02 1.60 -18.14
C GLY A 209 0.40 0.21 -18.26
N LEU A 210 -0.75 0.16 -18.89
CA LEU A 210 -1.40 -1.10 -19.27
C LEU A 210 -1.18 -1.36 -20.75
N PRO A 211 -0.97 -2.63 -21.15
CA PRO A 211 -0.93 -2.98 -22.57
C PRO A 211 -2.22 -2.62 -23.31
N ASP A 212 -2.14 -2.25 -24.57
CA ASP A 212 -3.28 -1.84 -25.41
C ASP A 212 -4.35 -2.96 -25.55
N ASP A 213 -3.94 -4.21 -25.35
CA ASP A 213 -4.80 -5.38 -25.39
C ASP A 213 -5.44 -5.76 -24.03
N ILE A 214 -5.40 -4.84 -23.09
CA ILE A 214 -6.06 -4.94 -21.76
C ILE A 214 -6.87 -3.66 -21.52
N THR A 215 -8.09 -3.81 -21.05
CA THR A 215 -8.96 -2.67 -20.74
C THR A 215 -8.98 -2.41 -19.25
N ALA A 216 -8.65 -1.19 -18.84
CA ALA A 216 -8.94 -0.69 -17.49
C ALA A 216 -10.38 -0.19 -17.42
N LEU A 217 -11.07 -0.57 -16.36
CA LEU A 217 -12.42 -0.06 -16.09
C LEU A 217 -12.35 1.33 -15.45
N GLU A 218 -13.28 2.19 -15.80
CA GLU A 218 -13.56 3.39 -15.03
C GLU A 218 -14.23 3.00 -13.71
N ILE A 219 -13.82 3.64 -12.63
CA ILE A 219 -14.41 3.42 -11.32
C ILE A 219 -15.14 4.69 -10.88
N ASP A 220 -16.43 4.55 -10.58
CA ASP A 220 -17.35 5.68 -10.33
C ASP A 220 -17.29 6.75 -11.45
N GLY A 221 -17.09 6.32 -12.71
CA GLY A 221 -16.95 7.21 -13.86
C GLY A 221 -15.60 7.92 -13.96
N VAL A 222 -14.61 7.51 -13.18
CA VAL A 222 -13.26 8.09 -13.21
C VAL A 222 -12.29 7.08 -13.87
N PRO A 223 -11.66 7.44 -15.00
CA PRO A 223 -10.66 6.59 -15.64
C PRO A 223 -9.35 6.57 -14.83
N VAL A 224 -8.61 5.45 -14.93
CA VAL A 224 -7.27 5.33 -14.35
C VAL A 224 -6.25 5.97 -15.29
N THR A 225 -5.89 7.22 -15.04
CA THR A 225 -4.90 7.98 -15.78
C THR A 225 -3.89 8.59 -14.82
N ARG A 226 -2.70 9.00 -15.34
CA ARG A 226 -1.73 9.71 -14.52
C ARG A 226 -2.35 10.94 -13.83
N GLU A 227 -3.19 11.71 -14.54
CA GLU A 227 -3.85 12.89 -13.99
C GLU A 227 -4.79 12.53 -12.84
N THR A 228 -5.65 11.51 -13.03
CA THR A 228 -6.64 11.11 -12.01
C THR A 228 -5.99 10.45 -10.80
N ILE A 229 -4.85 9.78 -10.98
CA ILE A 229 -4.04 9.24 -9.89
C ILE A 229 -3.34 10.37 -9.12
N LEU A 230 -2.65 11.28 -9.82
CA LEU A 230 -1.93 12.39 -9.18
C LEU A 230 -2.86 13.42 -8.50
N SER A 231 -4.09 13.57 -8.98
CA SER A 231 -5.13 14.39 -8.31
C SER A 231 -5.90 13.64 -7.23
N ALA A 232 -5.63 12.33 -7.01
CA ALA A 232 -6.37 11.44 -6.14
C ALA A 232 -7.89 11.37 -6.45
N ARG A 233 -8.29 11.67 -7.69
CA ARG A 233 -9.68 11.51 -8.14
C ARG A 233 -10.05 10.05 -8.42
N TYR A 234 -9.07 9.24 -8.90
CA TYR A 234 -9.31 7.82 -9.11
C TYR A 234 -9.47 7.11 -7.75
N PRO A 235 -10.53 6.32 -7.54
CA PRO A 235 -10.87 5.84 -6.20
C PRO A 235 -9.84 4.88 -5.58
N PHE A 236 -9.20 4.03 -6.38
CA PHE A 236 -8.22 3.07 -5.89
C PHE A 236 -6.80 3.62 -5.98
N VAL A 237 -6.60 4.80 -5.39
CA VAL A 237 -5.29 5.46 -5.22
C VAL A 237 -4.85 5.38 -3.77
N ARG A 238 -3.57 5.15 -3.58
CA ARG A 238 -2.91 5.21 -2.29
C ARG A 238 -1.86 6.31 -2.32
N SER A 239 -2.00 7.26 -1.40
CA SER A 239 -0.99 8.30 -1.18
C SER A 239 0.09 7.81 -0.24
N LEU A 240 1.34 8.09 -0.57
CA LEU A 240 2.53 7.68 0.18
C LEU A 240 3.17 8.90 0.81
N TYR A 241 3.30 8.87 2.13
CA TYR A 241 3.84 9.97 2.90
C TYR A 241 5.04 9.54 3.73
N LEU A 242 5.98 10.46 3.88
CA LEU A 242 6.93 10.47 4.99
C LEU A 242 6.39 11.43 6.03
N MET A 243 6.29 11.01 7.28
CA MET A 243 5.72 11.82 8.35
C MET A 243 6.73 11.97 9.48
N THR A 244 6.89 13.21 9.98
CA THR A 244 7.62 13.50 11.22
C THR A 244 6.66 13.98 12.30
N TYR A 245 7.04 13.83 13.56
CA TYR A 245 6.23 14.27 14.69
C TYR A 245 7.03 15.25 15.57
N GLY A 246 6.44 16.43 15.85
CA GLY A 246 7.06 17.49 16.61
C GLY A 246 8.27 18.10 15.90
N ASN A 247 9.26 18.51 16.66
CA ASN A 247 10.48 19.08 16.12
C ASN A 247 11.41 17.98 15.59
N ALA A 248 11.35 17.74 14.29
CA ALA A 248 12.20 16.75 13.61
C ALA A 248 13.69 17.15 13.64
N ARG A 249 14.58 16.17 13.83
CA ARG A 249 16.03 16.38 13.70
C ARG A 249 16.42 16.76 12.26
N GLN A 250 17.58 17.41 12.09
CA GLN A 250 18.01 17.91 10.79
C GLN A 250 18.09 16.80 9.74
N GLU A 251 18.63 15.64 10.09
CA GLU A 251 18.78 14.50 9.17
C GLU A 251 17.43 13.95 8.69
N ALA A 252 16.37 14.05 9.51
CA ALA A 252 15.03 13.69 9.07
C ALA A 252 14.48 14.69 8.04
N ARG A 253 14.71 15.98 8.25
CA ARG A 253 14.36 17.04 7.27
C ARG A 253 15.12 16.85 5.96
N ASP A 254 16.43 16.57 6.04
CA ASP A 254 17.28 16.36 4.88
C ASP A 254 16.86 15.09 4.09
N PHE A 255 16.44 14.02 4.79
CA PHE A 255 15.90 12.81 4.15
C PHE A 255 14.60 13.10 3.39
N ILE A 256 13.70 13.88 3.98
CA ILE A 256 12.46 14.30 3.32
C ILE A 256 12.79 15.18 2.11
N ALA A 257 13.70 16.15 2.25
CA ALA A 257 14.15 16.99 1.15
C ALA A 257 14.79 16.16 0.01
N LEU A 258 15.55 15.11 0.35
CA LEU A 258 16.04 14.15 -0.65
C LEU A 258 14.90 13.43 -1.35
N ALA A 259 13.91 12.91 -0.62
CA ALA A 259 12.77 12.23 -1.22
C ALA A 259 11.96 13.13 -2.15
N GLU A 260 11.82 14.41 -1.81
CA GLU A 260 11.13 15.42 -2.62
C GLU A 260 11.98 15.97 -3.79
N SER A 261 13.28 15.74 -3.79
CA SER A 261 14.20 16.21 -4.85
C SER A 261 13.97 15.45 -6.16
N PRO A 262 14.41 15.99 -7.32
CA PRO A 262 14.34 15.29 -8.61
C PRO A 262 15.02 13.91 -8.58
N LEU A 263 16.06 13.72 -7.78
CA LEU A 263 16.70 12.42 -7.61
C LEU A 263 15.84 11.46 -6.80
N GLY A 264 15.31 11.92 -5.66
CA GLY A 264 14.43 11.13 -4.82
C GLY A 264 13.15 10.71 -5.57
N GLN A 265 12.58 11.62 -6.36
CA GLN A 265 11.42 11.33 -7.19
C GLN A 265 11.72 10.28 -8.27
N ARG A 266 12.91 10.28 -8.88
CA ARG A 266 13.36 9.18 -9.77
C ARG A 266 13.50 7.85 -9.04
N ILE A 267 13.99 7.85 -7.79
CA ILE A 267 14.08 6.63 -6.98
C ILE A 267 12.68 6.09 -6.67
N ILE A 268 11.73 6.96 -6.35
CA ILE A 268 10.32 6.63 -6.08
C ILE A 268 9.68 6.00 -7.32
N ASP A 269 9.94 6.58 -8.48
CA ASP A 269 9.49 6.12 -9.79
C ASP A 269 10.04 4.73 -10.13
N GLN A 270 11.35 4.54 -10.02
CA GLN A 270 12.00 3.24 -10.22
C GLN A 270 11.50 2.15 -9.23
N ALA A 271 10.93 2.55 -8.11
CA ALA A 271 10.28 1.65 -7.17
C ALA A 271 8.82 1.32 -7.54
N GLY A 272 8.32 1.84 -8.69
CA GLY A 272 6.97 1.57 -9.22
C GLY A 272 5.88 2.46 -8.62
N PHE A 273 6.24 3.61 -8.08
CA PHE A 273 5.30 4.61 -7.57
C PHE A 273 5.30 5.85 -8.47
N MET A 274 4.16 6.51 -8.60
CA MET A 274 4.07 7.77 -9.35
C MET A 274 4.68 8.92 -8.56
N PRO A 275 5.70 9.61 -9.09
CA PRO A 275 6.26 10.81 -8.51
C PRO A 275 5.22 11.93 -8.44
N VAL A 276 5.30 12.79 -7.42
CA VAL A 276 4.37 13.90 -7.20
C VAL A 276 4.98 15.27 -7.51
N ARG A 277 6.26 15.29 -7.90
CA ARG A 277 7.02 16.50 -8.27
C ARG A 277 7.85 16.26 -9.53
#